data_d0bc90dcba9850e8b663316cc1ad8bc0
#
_entry.id   d0bc90dcba9850e8b663316cc1ad8bc0
#
_cell.length_a   1.000
_cell.length_b   1.000
_cell.length_c   1.000
_cell.angle_alpha   90.00
_cell.angle_beta   90.00
_cell.angle_gamma   90.00
#
_symmetry.space_group_name_H-M   'P 1'
#
loop_
_entity.id
_entity.type
_entity.pdbx_description
1 polymer ?
#
loop_
_entity_poly.entity_id
_entity_poly.type
_entity_poly.pdbx_seq_one_letter_code
_entity_poly.pdbx_strand_id
1 'polypeptide(L)'
;VDGSIQMIEKAKRLDKKNNYFCSDLLDWNPKEKVDIVHSMEVFYYFKKPEILVNHIYNNWLNEGGRLIMGIDHYKENKPSNNWKEETSISIMQLFSENTWLDFFKTAGFVNIESWCFGKEGEWNGTLIITGIK
;
A
#
# COMPACT_ATOMS: atom_id res chain seq x y z
N VAL A 1 -1.13 -11.00 -3.75
CA VAL A 1 -0.66 -10.60 -5.07
C VAL A 1 0.56 -9.70 -4.93
N ASP A 2 1.54 -9.82 -5.83
CA ASP A 2 2.77 -9.03 -5.87
C ASP A 2 3.29 -8.99 -7.32
N GLY A 3 3.93 -7.88 -7.71
CA GLY A 3 4.55 -7.75 -9.03
C GLY A 3 5.87 -8.53 -9.18
N SER A 4 6.50 -8.94 -8.09
CA SER A 4 7.79 -9.65 -8.10
C SER A 4 7.60 -11.16 -8.08
N ILE A 5 8.03 -11.83 -9.16
CA ILE A 5 7.99 -13.30 -9.23
C ILE A 5 8.85 -13.94 -8.13
N GLN A 6 10.01 -13.33 -7.76
CA GLN A 6 10.89 -13.85 -6.71
C GLN A 6 10.18 -13.80 -5.35
N MET A 7 9.42 -12.74 -5.05
CA MET A 7 8.64 -12.64 -3.80
C MET A 7 7.52 -13.66 -3.77
N ILE A 8 6.81 -13.85 -4.89
CA ILE A 8 5.76 -14.87 -5.01
C ILE A 8 6.33 -16.30 -4.83
N GLU A 9 7.45 -16.61 -5.45
CA GLU A 9 8.11 -17.92 -5.27
C GLU A 9 8.57 -18.14 -3.82
N LYS A 10 9.12 -17.11 -3.18
CA LYS A 10 9.48 -17.15 -1.77
C LYS A 10 8.25 -17.39 -0.88
N ALA A 11 7.17 -16.65 -1.11
CA ALA A 11 5.91 -16.80 -0.37
C ALA A 11 5.35 -18.24 -0.50
N LYS A 12 5.28 -18.79 -1.72
CA LYS A 12 4.83 -20.17 -1.99
C LYS A 12 5.68 -21.23 -1.31
N ARG A 13 6.99 -20.97 -1.10
CA ARG A 13 7.85 -21.91 -0.36
C ARG A 13 7.58 -21.88 1.14
N LEU A 14 7.28 -20.70 1.69
CA LEU A 14 7.07 -20.51 3.13
C LEU A 14 5.65 -20.90 3.56
N ASP A 15 4.69 -20.65 2.71
CA ASP A 15 3.29 -20.96 2.98
C ASP A 15 2.63 -21.62 1.75
N LYS A 16 2.18 -22.85 1.95
CA LYS A 16 1.52 -23.67 0.91
C LYS A 16 -0.01 -23.66 1.02
N LYS A 17 -0.57 -22.97 2.01
CA LYS A 17 -2.01 -22.97 2.27
C LYS A 17 -2.74 -21.86 1.52
N ASN A 18 -2.06 -20.73 1.30
CA ASN A 18 -2.64 -19.55 0.68
C ASN A 18 -2.38 -19.48 -0.84
N ASN A 19 -3.17 -18.68 -1.54
CA ASN A 19 -3.01 -18.43 -2.96
C ASN A 19 -2.10 -17.22 -3.19
N TYR A 20 -1.16 -17.37 -4.12
CA TYR A 20 -0.19 -16.32 -4.46
C TYR A 20 -0.21 -16.06 -5.97
N PHE A 21 -0.39 -14.80 -6.34
CA PHE A 21 -0.48 -14.33 -7.73
C PHE A 21 0.64 -13.35 -8.04
N CYS A 22 1.37 -13.58 -9.14
CA CYS A 22 2.31 -12.62 -9.69
C CYS A 22 1.59 -11.82 -10.78
N SER A 23 1.40 -10.52 -10.56
CA SER A 23 0.72 -9.64 -11.51
C SER A 23 1.03 -8.18 -11.21
N ASP A 24 0.91 -7.31 -12.22
CA ASP A 24 0.76 -5.88 -11.99
C ASP A 24 -0.54 -5.64 -11.22
N LEU A 25 -0.47 -4.84 -10.16
CA LEU A 25 -1.62 -4.59 -9.28
C LEU A 25 -2.69 -3.72 -9.95
N LEU A 26 -2.35 -2.95 -10.98
CA LEU A 26 -3.30 -2.15 -11.74
C LEU A 26 -4.10 -2.99 -12.74
N ASP A 27 -3.57 -4.14 -13.16
CA ASP A 27 -4.21 -5.06 -14.10
C ASP A 27 -4.92 -6.21 -13.39
N TRP A 28 -4.51 -6.52 -12.14
CA TRP A 28 -5.06 -7.64 -11.39
C TRP A 28 -6.37 -7.28 -10.69
N ASN A 29 -7.28 -8.26 -10.70
CA ASN A 29 -8.51 -8.21 -9.90
C ASN A 29 -8.72 -9.54 -9.18
N PRO A 30 -9.25 -9.54 -7.95
CA PRO A 30 -9.69 -10.78 -7.31
C PRO A 30 -10.86 -11.38 -8.11
N LYS A 31 -11.03 -12.71 -8.06
CA LYS A 31 -12.16 -13.39 -8.70
C LYS A 31 -13.51 -12.94 -8.12
N GLU A 32 -13.52 -12.66 -6.84
CA GLU A 32 -14.65 -12.10 -6.10
C GLU A 32 -14.11 -10.95 -5.23
N LYS A 33 -14.91 -9.91 -5.05
CA LYS A 33 -14.54 -8.80 -4.17
C LYS A 33 -14.34 -9.30 -2.74
N VAL A 34 -13.48 -8.60 -2.00
CA VAL A 34 -13.08 -8.98 -0.66
C VAL A 34 -13.50 -7.92 0.36
N ASP A 35 -13.57 -8.30 1.64
CA ASP A 35 -13.93 -7.38 2.71
C ASP A 35 -12.73 -6.62 3.27
N ILE A 36 -11.52 -7.16 3.08
CA ILE A 36 -10.28 -6.53 3.56
C ILE A 36 -9.20 -6.63 2.49
N VAL A 37 -8.56 -5.50 2.20
CA VAL A 37 -7.28 -5.42 1.49
C VAL A 37 -6.24 -4.89 2.44
N HIS A 38 -5.16 -5.65 2.64
CA HIS A 38 -4.00 -5.24 3.43
C HIS A 38 -2.78 -5.14 2.52
N SER A 39 -2.08 -4.01 2.60
CA SER A 39 -0.88 -3.75 1.80
C SER A 39 0.19 -3.10 2.65
N MET A 40 1.42 -3.63 2.58
CA MET A 40 2.60 -3.09 3.26
C MET A 40 3.71 -2.82 2.26
N GLU A 41 4.31 -1.63 2.31
CA GLU A 41 5.48 -1.22 1.53
C GLU A 41 5.30 -1.34 0.00
N VAL A 42 4.13 -0.96 -0.53
CA VAL A 42 3.79 -1.16 -1.94
C VAL A 42 3.47 0.15 -2.66
N PHE A 43 2.64 1.01 -2.10
CA PHE A 43 2.01 2.12 -2.84
C PHE A 43 3.01 3.15 -3.39
N TYR A 44 4.09 3.40 -2.69
CA TYR A 44 5.10 4.36 -3.12
C TYR A 44 5.94 3.89 -4.33
N TYR A 45 5.80 2.63 -4.78
CA TYR A 45 6.39 2.15 -6.03
C TYR A 45 5.57 2.48 -7.28
N PHE A 46 4.42 3.14 -7.13
CA PHE A 46 3.59 3.58 -8.25
C PHE A 46 3.81 5.06 -8.54
N LYS A 47 3.99 5.44 -9.82
CA LYS A 47 4.11 6.85 -10.23
C LYS A 47 2.88 7.67 -9.84
N LYS A 48 1.72 7.03 -9.85
CA LYS A 48 0.41 7.59 -9.50
C LYS A 48 -0.32 6.63 -8.55
N PRO A 49 0.06 6.61 -7.25
CA PRO A 49 -0.51 5.68 -6.30
C PRO A 49 -2.02 5.88 -6.08
N GLU A 50 -2.54 7.09 -6.33
CA GLU A 50 -3.97 7.39 -6.31
C GLU A 50 -4.77 6.51 -7.28
N ILE A 51 -4.18 6.09 -8.39
CA ILE A 51 -4.82 5.18 -9.34
C ILE A 51 -5.00 3.80 -8.70
N LEU A 52 -3.98 3.29 -7.98
CA LEU A 52 -4.09 2.00 -7.29
C LEU A 52 -5.10 2.06 -6.13
N VAL A 53 -5.12 3.16 -5.35
CA VAL A 53 -6.12 3.36 -4.29
C VAL A 53 -7.53 3.31 -4.87
N ASN A 54 -7.77 4.03 -5.96
CA ASN A 54 -9.06 4.05 -6.66
C ASN A 54 -9.41 2.69 -7.29
N HIS A 55 -8.42 1.98 -7.87
CA HIS A 55 -8.62 0.64 -8.44
C HIS A 55 -9.05 -0.37 -7.37
N ILE A 56 -8.40 -0.37 -6.20
CA ILE A 56 -8.77 -1.21 -5.06
C ILE A 56 -10.19 -0.89 -4.58
N TYR A 57 -10.52 0.40 -4.42
CA TYR A 57 -11.84 0.85 -4.01
C TYR A 57 -12.93 0.30 -4.94
N ASN A 58 -12.78 0.49 -6.25
CA ASN A 58 -13.83 0.16 -7.21
C ASN A 58 -13.93 -1.34 -7.51
N ASN A 59 -12.77 -2.01 -7.62
CA ASN A 59 -12.71 -3.34 -8.22
C ASN A 59 -12.45 -4.46 -7.23
N TRP A 60 -11.77 -4.18 -6.09
CA TRP A 60 -11.39 -5.24 -5.16
C TRP A 60 -12.30 -5.33 -3.94
N LEU A 61 -12.78 -4.19 -3.42
CA LEU A 61 -13.53 -4.14 -2.16
C LEU A 61 -15.04 -4.29 -2.37
N ASN A 62 -15.67 -5.08 -1.49
CA ASN A 62 -17.11 -5.06 -1.25
C ASN A 62 -17.53 -3.72 -0.62
N GLU A 63 -18.83 -3.39 -0.69
CA GLU A 63 -19.42 -2.31 0.11
C GLU A 63 -19.23 -2.62 1.61
N GLY A 64 -18.74 -1.62 2.35
CA GLY A 64 -18.33 -1.79 3.75
C GLY A 64 -16.95 -2.44 3.94
N GLY A 65 -16.28 -2.82 2.85
CA GLY A 65 -14.93 -3.38 2.89
C GLY A 65 -13.87 -2.34 3.26
N ARG A 66 -12.72 -2.79 3.73
CA ARG A 66 -11.67 -1.94 4.29
C ARG A 66 -10.34 -2.09 3.54
N LEU A 67 -9.71 -0.97 3.23
CA LEU A 67 -8.30 -0.92 2.85
C LEU A 67 -7.46 -0.54 4.06
N ILE A 68 -6.37 -1.29 4.29
CA ILE A 68 -5.33 -1.00 5.29
C ILE A 68 -4.01 -0.90 4.53
N MET A 69 -3.39 0.26 4.54
CA MET A 69 -2.10 0.54 3.91
C MET A 69 -1.07 0.87 4.98
N GLY A 70 0.12 0.28 4.90
CA GLY A 70 1.29 0.64 5.71
C GLY A 70 2.46 1.00 4.82
N ILE A 71 3.14 2.11 5.14
CA ILE A 71 4.31 2.60 4.41
C ILE A 71 5.33 3.24 5.34
N ASP A 72 6.61 3.03 5.04
CA ASP A 72 7.74 3.66 5.72
C ASP A 72 8.30 4.86 4.96
N HIS A 73 8.13 4.88 3.63
CA HIS A 73 8.61 5.95 2.76
C HIS A 73 7.57 7.06 2.62
N TYR A 74 7.62 8.05 3.52
CA TYR A 74 6.76 9.24 3.51
C TYR A 74 7.50 10.45 4.13
N LYS A 75 7.10 11.67 3.77
CA LYS A 75 7.85 12.91 4.06
C LYS A 75 8.18 13.12 5.53
N GLU A 76 7.26 12.79 6.42
CA GLU A 76 7.41 13.00 7.86
C GLU A 76 8.36 11.97 8.50
N ASN A 77 8.67 10.86 7.81
CA ASN A 77 9.68 9.87 8.22
C ASN A 77 11.03 10.21 7.58
N LYS A 78 11.72 11.18 8.13
CA LYS A 78 12.97 11.74 7.57
C LYS A 78 14.03 10.70 7.19
N PRO A 79 14.31 9.63 7.99
CA PRO A 79 15.30 8.63 7.63
C PRO A 79 14.99 7.87 6.33
N SER A 80 13.72 7.81 5.89
CA SER A 80 13.34 7.14 4.64
C SER A 80 13.37 8.05 3.41
N ASN A 81 13.54 9.36 3.57
CA ASN A 81 13.36 10.32 2.47
C ASN A 81 14.37 10.15 1.33
N ASN A 82 15.56 9.61 1.61
CA ASN A 82 16.62 9.38 0.63
C ASN A 82 16.60 7.96 0.03
N TRP A 83 15.62 7.14 0.36
CA TRP A 83 15.57 5.74 -0.11
C TRP A 83 15.58 5.61 -1.63
N LYS A 84 14.97 6.55 -2.34
CA LYS A 84 14.98 6.58 -3.80
C LYS A 84 16.42 6.57 -4.36
N GLU A 85 17.29 7.40 -3.80
CA GLU A 85 18.69 7.53 -4.17
C GLU A 85 19.51 6.34 -3.65
N GLU A 86 19.35 5.97 -2.40
CA GLU A 86 20.07 4.88 -1.73
C GLU A 86 19.81 3.52 -2.36
N THR A 87 18.55 3.25 -2.75
CA THR A 87 18.17 1.99 -3.38
C THR A 87 18.29 2.00 -4.90
N SER A 88 18.54 3.18 -5.51
CA SER A 88 18.51 3.39 -6.96
C SER A 88 17.17 3.02 -7.62
N ILE A 89 16.07 3.04 -6.86
CA ILE A 89 14.73 2.74 -7.35
C ILE A 89 14.03 4.04 -7.73
N SER A 90 14.22 4.48 -8.97
CA SER A 90 13.78 5.78 -9.47
C SER A 90 12.26 6.02 -9.45
N ILE A 91 11.47 4.95 -9.38
CA ILE A 91 10.00 5.05 -9.39
C ILE A 91 9.41 5.49 -8.04
N MET A 92 10.14 5.33 -6.93
CA MET A 92 9.63 5.65 -5.58
C MET A 92 9.11 7.08 -5.50
N GLN A 93 7.94 7.23 -4.90
CA GLN A 93 7.25 8.50 -4.73
C GLN A 93 7.19 8.89 -3.25
N LEU A 94 7.65 10.10 -2.95
CA LEU A 94 7.69 10.65 -1.59
C LEU A 94 6.55 11.65 -1.41
N PHE A 95 5.49 11.25 -0.72
CA PHE A 95 4.35 12.11 -0.37
C PHE A 95 4.25 12.31 1.14
N SER A 96 3.56 13.38 1.54
CA SER A 96 3.21 13.62 2.95
C SER A 96 2.04 12.74 3.37
N GLU A 97 1.88 12.53 4.69
CA GLU A 97 0.70 11.87 5.26
C GLU A 97 -0.61 12.49 4.75
N ASN A 98 -0.70 13.82 4.73
CA ASN A 98 -1.89 14.51 4.21
C ASN A 98 -2.20 14.15 2.76
N THR A 99 -1.17 14.07 1.91
CA THR A 99 -1.36 13.66 0.50
C THR A 99 -1.88 12.23 0.39
N TRP A 100 -1.35 11.32 1.20
CA TRP A 100 -1.84 9.95 1.26
C TRP A 100 -3.30 9.85 1.73
N LEU A 101 -3.67 10.63 2.76
CA LEU A 101 -5.07 10.74 3.21
C LEU A 101 -6.00 11.29 2.12
N ASP A 102 -5.53 12.26 1.34
CA ASP A 102 -6.31 12.83 0.24
C ASP A 102 -6.53 11.83 -0.90
N PHE A 103 -5.62 10.90 -1.16
CA PHE A 103 -5.85 9.81 -2.12
C PHE A 103 -7.01 8.90 -1.67
N PHE A 104 -7.10 8.57 -0.39
CA PHE A 104 -8.22 7.79 0.14
C PHE A 104 -9.55 8.56 0.04
N LYS A 105 -9.57 9.83 0.43
CA LYS A 105 -10.76 10.69 0.33
C LYS A 105 -11.25 10.80 -1.11
N THR A 106 -10.32 11.06 -2.04
CA THR A 106 -10.63 11.23 -3.47
C THR A 106 -11.18 9.94 -4.09
N ALA A 107 -10.71 8.78 -3.64
CA ALA A 107 -11.23 7.48 -4.08
C ALA A 107 -12.65 7.18 -3.54
N GLY A 108 -13.10 7.89 -2.49
CA GLY A 108 -14.44 7.72 -1.90
C GLY A 108 -14.47 6.99 -0.56
N PHE A 109 -13.30 6.66 0.02
CA PHE A 109 -13.26 6.04 1.34
C PHE A 109 -13.83 6.96 2.42
N VAL A 110 -14.52 6.38 3.39
CA VAL A 110 -15.06 7.05 4.60
C VAL A 110 -14.39 6.47 5.85
N ASN A 111 -14.61 7.13 7.00
CA ASN A 111 -14.00 6.73 8.28
C ASN A 111 -12.48 6.49 8.14
N ILE A 112 -11.83 7.46 7.47
CA ILE A 112 -10.39 7.38 7.19
C ILE A 112 -9.65 7.75 8.48
N GLU A 113 -8.74 6.87 8.88
CA GLU A 113 -7.88 7.05 10.05
C GLU A 113 -6.42 6.86 9.65
N SER A 114 -5.50 7.55 10.35
CA SER A 114 -4.06 7.36 10.21
C SER A 114 -3.38 7.37 11.58
N TRP A 115 -2.30 6.60 11.69
CA TRP A 115 -1.39 6.61 12.83
C TRP A 115 -0.02 6.09 12.43
N CYS A 116 1.00 6.38 13.23
CA CYS A 116 2.32 5.80 13.08
C CYS A 116 2.57 4.73 14.13
N PHE A 117 3.14 3.59 13.72
CA PHE A 117 3.48 2.48 14.58
C PHE A 117 4.99 2.23 14.58
N GLY A 118 5.56 1.92 15.75
CA GLY A 118 6.98 1.58 15.88
C GLY A 118 7.92 2.79 15.82
N LYS A 119 7.47 3.95 16.29
CA LYS A 119 8.31 5.15 16.37
C LYS A 119 9.49 4.95 17.33
N GLU A 120 10.73 5.25 16.86
CA GLU A 120 11.93 5.11 17.63
C GLU A 120 13.01 6.14 17.18
N GLY A 121 13.46 6.98 18.09
CA GLY A 121 14.45 8.04 17.79
C GLY A 121 13.95 8.98 16.70
N GLU A 122 14.72 9.10 15.61
CA GLU A 122 14.34 9.89 14.43
C GLU A 122 13.38 9.15 13.48
N TRP A 123 13.26 7.83 13.64
CA TRP A 123 12.32 7.02 12.89
C TRP A 123 10.89 7.31 13.34
N ASN A 124 10.08 7.86 12.44
CA ASN A 124 8.70 8.25 12.79
C ASN A 124 7.70 7.08 12.81
N GLY A 125 8.18 5.88 12.52
CA GLY A 125 7.36 4.67 12.46
C GLY A 125 6.74 4.42 11.09
N THR A 126 6.12 3.26 10.93
CA THR A 126 5.31 2.92 9.77
C THR A 126 4.02 3.73 9.81
N LEU A 127 3.78 4.53 8.77
CA LEU A 127 2.50 5.23 8.60
C LEU A 127 1.45 4.22 8.16
N ILE A 128 0.43 4.05 8.99
CA ILE A 128 -0.74 3.23 8.67
C ILE A 128 -1.89 4.16 8.29
N ILE A 129 -2.54 3.88 7.18
CA ILE A 129 -3.79 4.56 6.77
C ILE A 129 -4.85 3.50 6.49
N THR A 130 -6.05 3.72 6.98
CA THR A 130 -7.19 2.85 6.72
C THR A 130 -8.43 3.64 6.35
N GLY A 131 -9.32 3.04 5.59
CA GLY A 131 -10.61 3.61 5.21
C GLY A 131 -11.61 2.54 4.84
N ILE A 132 -12.88 2.84 4.94
CA ILE A 132 -14.01 1.96 4.60
C ILE A 132 -14.63 2.42 3.27
N LYS A 133 -14.93 1.48 2.40
CA LYS A 133 -15.69 1.72 1.18
C LYS A 133 -17.16 1.95 1.47
#